data_5d14a2f106d6d6fa68d0f68a78e5aec6
#
_entry.id   5d14a2f106d6d6fa68d0f68a78e5aec6
#
_cell.length_a   1.000
_cell.length_b   1.000
_cell.length_c   1.000
_cell.angle_alpha   90.00
_cell.angle_beta   90.00
_cell.angle_gamma   90.00
#
_symmetry.space_group_name_H-M   'P 1'
#
loop_
_entity.id
_entity.type
_entity.pdbx_description
1 polymer ?
#
loop_
_entity_poly.entity_id
_entity_poly.type
_entity_poly.pdbx_seq_one_letter_code
_entity_poly.pdbx_strand_id
1 'polypeptide(L)'
;MESNKENQLVEEDEDNLGIDIISKSDEIESENKLKIVSEDKIPRQEEVINNGFARFGFNKSILNSLENKGYKSPTPIQKAAIPELMLGRDLLGQAQTGTGKTAAFALPIIEKLENNKESNAKVLVMTPTRELATQVADSFKSYSAESSNLRTLAIYGGTDFRYQISSLKRKTDIVVGTPGRIMDHIRQGTFKINNINCLVLDEADEMLKMGFLEDIEWIIDKLPEKKQMVLSLIHI
;
A
#
# COMPACT_ATOMS: atom_id res chain seq x y z
N MET A 1 7.13 -9.85 -69.50
CA MET A 1 8.08 -8.87 -68.92
C MET A 1 7.46 -8.44 -67.64
N GLU A 2 7.66 -9.19 -66.60
CA GLU A 2 8.69 -9.07 -65.53
C GLU A 2 8.69 -7.65 -64.90
N SER A 3 8.38 -7.47 -63.63
CA SER A 3 9.22 -7.91 -62.53
C SER A 3 8.50 -7.86 -61.19
N ASN A 4 8.74 -8.87 -60.40
CA ASN A 4 8.59 -8.97 -58.96
C ASN A 4 9.16 -7.77 -58.20
N LYS A 5 8.46 -7.34 -57.17
CA LYS A 5 9.10 -6.77 -55.99
C LYS A 5 8.48 -7.37 -54.72
N GLU A 6 9.35 -8.05 -54.03
CA GLU A 6 9.16 -8.65 -52.72
C GLU A 6 8.74 -7.63 -51.67
N ASN A 7 7.68 -7.96 -50.94
CA ASN A 7 7.36 -7.33 -49.70
C ASN A 7 8.23 -7.97 -48.59
N GLN A 8 9.18 -7.23 -48.09
CA GLN A 8 9.82 -7.51 -46.82
C GLN A 8 8.86 -7.07 -45.69
N LEU A 9 8.41 -8.07 -44.97
CA LEU A 9 7.77 -7.89 -43.67
C LEU A 9 8.85 -7.43 -42.68
N VAL A 10 8.70 -6.23 -42.19
CA VAL A 10 9.43 -5.76 -41.03
C VAL A 10 8.61 -6.21 -39.81
N GLU A 11 9.14 -7.15 -39.08
CA GLU A 11 8.67 -7.46 -37.71
C GLU A 11 9.02 -6.28 -36.82
N GLU A 12 8.01 -5.53 -36.43
CA GLU A 12 8.14 -4.55 -35.35
C GLU A 12 8.01 -5.30 -34.02
N ASP A 13 9.11 -5.29 -33.27
CA ASP A 13 9.17 -5.77 -31.89
C ASP A 13 8.27 -4.92 -31.01
N GLU A 14 7.11 -5.44 -30.64
CA GLU A 14 6.23 -4.86 -29.61
C GLU A 14 6.74 -5.21 -28.22
N ASP A 15 7.80 -4.56 -27.78
CA ASP A 15 8.15 -4.44 -26.36
C ASP A 15 7.36 -3.29 -25.73
N ASN A 16 6.06 -3.51 -25.50
CA ASN A 16 5.23 -2.51 -24.82
C ASN A 16 4.99 -2.94 -23.38
N LEU A 17 5.78 -2.35 -22.47
CA LEU A 17 5.56 -2.42 -21.03
C LEU A 17 4.18 -1.82 -20.71
N GLY A 18 3.18 -2.68 -20.51
CA GLY A 18 1.81 -2.27 -20.18
C GLY A 18 1.69 -1.58 -18.83
N ILE A 19 1.95 -0.30 -18.81
CA ILE A 19 1.64 0.59 -17.69
C ILE A 19 0.54 1.53 -18.19
N ASP A 20 -0.71 1.19 -17.85
CA ASP A 20 -1.83 2.07 -18.17
C ASP A 20 -1.88 3.23 -17.17
N ILE A 21 -1.64 4.43 -17.68
CA ILE A 21 -1.83 5.68 -16.95
C ILE A 21 -3.24 6.16 -17.28
N ILE A 22 -4.16 6.06 -16.33
CA ILE A 22 -5.47 6.70 -16.49
C ILE A 22 -5.29 8.18 -16.19
N SER A 23 -5.19 9.01 -17.25
CA SER A 23 -5.29 10.44 -17.12
C SER A 23 -6.75 10.85 -17.23
N LYS A 24 -7.37 11.34 -16.16
CA LYS A 24 -8.52 12.23 -16.31
C LYS A 24 -7.96 13.60 -16.66
N SER A 25 -8.20 14.02 -17.89
CA SER A 25 -7.98 15.39 -18.31
C SER A 25 -9.07 16.23 -17.69
N ASP A 26 -8.75 16.96 -16.63
CA ASP A 26 -9.23 18.31 -16.38
C ASP A 26 -8.33 18.94 -15.30
N GLU A 27 -7.85 20.08 -15.63
CA GLU A 27 -6.92 20.95 -14.98
C GLU A 27 -6.99 20.99 -13.44
N ILE A 28 -6.13 20.24 -12.77
CA ILE A 28 -5.56 20.63 -11.47
C ILE A 28 -4.11 20.13 -11.49
N GLU A 29 -3.18 21.08 -11.52
CA GLU A 29 -1.76 20.82 -11.31
C GLU A 29 -1.53 20.21 -9.93
N SER A 30 -1.55 18.89 -9.85
CA SER A 30 -0.94 18.16 -8.75
C SER A 30 -0.12 17.01 -9.34
N GLU A 31 1.17 17.04 -9.06
CA GLU A 31 2.17 16.09 -9.57
C GLU A 31 1.98 14.62 -9.11
N ASN A 32 0.84 14.27 -8.52
CA ASN A 32 0.53 12.91 -8.07
C ASN A 32 -0.36 12.18 -9.08
N LYS A 33 0.26 11.51 -10.05
CA LYS A 33 -0.46 10.62 -10.97
C LYS A 33 -0.65 9.25 -10.31
N LEU A 34 -1.90 8.77 -10.26
CA LEU A 34 -2.21 7.41 -9.84
C LEU A 34 -1.57 6.42 -10.82
N LYS A 35 -0.77 5.50 -10.32
CA LYS A 35 -0.19 4.42 -11.10
C LYS A 35 -0.89 3.10 -10.82
N ILE A 36 -1.37 2.45 -11.87
CA ILE A 36 -1.99 1.14 -11.78
C ILE A 36 -0.90 0.08 -11.98
N VAL A 37 -0.79 -0.84 -11.01
CA VAL A 37 0.10 -1.99 -11.07
C VAL A 37 -0.72 -3.26 -10.89
N SER A 38 -0.66 -4.15 -11.87
CA SER A 38 -1.32 -5.45 -11.87
C SER A 38 -0.27 -6.54 -12.01
N GLU A 39 -0.42 -7.62 -11.25
CA GLU A 39 0.51 -8.76 -11.29
C GLU A 39 0.55 -9.43 -12.66
N ASP A 40 -0.59 -9.46 -13.37
CA ASP A 40 -0.71 -10.09 -14.69
C ASP A 40 0.03 -9.31 -15.79
N LYS A 41 0.31 -8.03 -15.58
CA LYS A 41 1.03 -7.14 -16.51
C LYS A 41 2.52 -7.01 -16.19
N ILE A 42 3.02 -7.71 -15.16
CA ILE A 42 4.43 -7.67 -14.81
C ILE A 42 5.16 -8.73 -15.63
N PRO A 43 6.13 -8.37 -16.49
CA PRO A 43 6.91 -9.34 -17.25
C PRO A 43 7.60 -10.34 -16.32
N ARG A 44 7.47 -11.63 -16.60
CA ARG A 44 8.27 -12.68 -15.95
C ARG A 44 9.68 -12.63 -16.53
N GLN A 45 10.46 -11.65 -16.12
CA GLN A 45 11.85 -11.57 -16.55
C GLN A 45 12.80 -12.24 -15.57
N GLU A 46 13.76 -12.87 -16.22
CA GLU A 46 14.89 -13.63 -15.74
C GLU A 46 15.63 -13.03 -14.56
N GLU A 47 16.19 -13.91 -13.74
CA GLU A 47 17.06 -13.69 -12.62
C GLU A 47 18.21 -12.75 -12.95
N VAL A 48 18.06 -11.48 -12.64
CA VAL A 48 19.23 -10.64 -12.41
C VAL A 48 19.73 -10.94 -11.02
N ILE A 49 20.81 -11.69 -11.01
CA ILE A 49 21.60 -12.08 -9.84
C ILE A 49 21.81 -10.86 -8.93
N ASN A 50 21.40 -11.05 -7.68
CA ASN A 50 21.90 -10.34 -6.54
C ASN A 50 21.38 -8.93 -6.29
N ASN A 51 20.07 -8.80 -6.01
CA ASN A 51 19.60 -7.61 -5.32
C ASN A 51 18.27 -7.84 -4.62
N GLY A 52 18.29 -8.57 -3.51
CA GLY A 52 17.15 -8.68 -2.63
C GLY A 52 16.52 -7.32 -2.30
N PHE A 53 15.97 -7.17 -1.17
CA PHE A 53 15.29 -5.93 -0.76
C PHE A 53 16.24 -4.73 -0.58
N ALA A 54 17.55 -4.95 -0.45
CA ALA A 54 18.58 -3.90 -0.34
C ALA A 54 18.56 -2.92 -1.56
N ARG A 55 18.14 -3.39 -2.73
CA ARG A 55 18.01 -2.55 -3.95
C ARG A 55 17.04 -1.38 -3.80
N PHE A 56 16.11 -1.46 -2.86
CA PHE A 56 15.12 -0.41 -2.61
C PHE A 56 15.61 0.69 -1.68
N GLY A 57 16.82 0.55 -1.12
CA GLY A 57 17.39 1.53 -0.20
C GLY A 57 16.79 1.52 1.20
N PHE A 58 16.17 0.41 1.61
CA PHE A 58 15.66 0.25 2.96
C PHE A 58 16.78 0.31 4.01
N ASN A 59 16.45 0.85 5.17
CA ASN A 59 17.36 0.88 6.31
C ASN A 59 17.68 -0.53 6.85
N LYS A 60 18.72 -0.62 7.66
CA LYS A 60 19.19 -1.90 8.21
C LYS A 60 18.15 -2.61 9.08
N SER A 61 17.31 -1.87 9.80
CA SER A 61 16.26 -2.43 10.66
C SER A 61 15.27 -3.25 9.83
N ILE A 62 14.77 -2.69 8.72
CA ILE A 62 13.87 -3.38 7.80
C ILE A 62 14.56 -4.58 7.16
N LEU A 63 15.80 -4.41 6.66
CA LEU A 63 16.53 -5.49 6.01
C LEU A 63 16.76 -6.67 6.96
N ASN A 64 17.16 -6.42 8.21
CA ASN A 64 17.32 -7.46 9.23
C ASN A 64 15.98 -8.15 9.55
N SER A 65 14.88 -7.38 9.68
CA SER A 65 13.56 -7.95 9.91
C SER A 65 13.12 -8.88 8.78
N LEU A 66 13.44 -8.53 7.53
CA LEU A 66 13.15 -9.35 6.35
C LEU A 66 14.02 -10.63 6.32
N GLU A 67 15.29 -10.52 6.63
CA GLU A 67 16.21 -11.66 6.71
C GLU A 67 15.76 -12.65 7.79
N ASN A 68 15.46 -12.18 9.00
CA ASN A 68 14.94 -12.99 10.10
C ASN A 68 13.65 -13.73 9.75
N LYS A 69 12.86 -13.18 8.79
CA LYS A 69 11.64 -13.81 8.27
C LYS A 69 11.87 -14.71 7.05
N GLY A 70 13.09 -14.83 6.58
CA GLY A 70 13.44 -15.65 5.43
C GLY A 70 13.06 -15.04 4.06
N TYR A 71 12.83 -13.73 3.99
CA TYR A 71 12.59 -13.04 2.72
C TYR A 71 13.89 -12.92 1.93
N LYS A 72 14.03 -13.72 0.88
CA LYS A 72 15.26 -13.77 0.06
C LYS A 72 15.24 -12.76 -1.09
N SER A 73 14.10 -12.64 -1.77
CA SER A 73 13.92 -11.76 -2.93
C SER A 73 12.52 -11.20 -2.98
N PRO A 74 12.34 -9.98 -3.52
CA PRO A 74 11.01 -9.38 -3.67
C PRO A 74 10.20 -10.10 -4.75
N THR A 75 8.91 -10.25 -4.49
CA THR A 75 7.93 -10.77 -5.45
C THR A 75 7.68 -9.77 -6.59
N PRO A 76 7.04 -10.19 -7.72
CA PRO A 76 6.73 -9.29 -8.81
C PRO A 76 5.97 -8.03 -8.36
N ILE A 77 4.92 -8.17 -7.57
CA ILE A 77 4.14 -7.01 -7.08
C ILE A 77 4.98 -6.10 -6.19
N GLN A 78 5.89 -6.64 -5.36
CA GLN A 78 6.80 -5.86 -4.54
C GLN A 78 7.81 -5.10 -5.38
N LYS A 79 8.36 -5.73 -6.42
CA LYS A 79 9.30 -5.07 -7.36
C LYS A 79 8.67 -3.87 -8.05
N ALA A 80 7.40 -3.96 -8.40
CA ALA A 80 6.67 -2.90 -9.08
C ALA A 80 6.16 -1.81 -8.14
N ALA A 81 5.62 -2.18 -6.97
CA ALA A 81 4.96 -1.25 -6.07
C ALA A 81 5.92 -0.48 -5.16
N ILE A 82 6.95 -1.14 -4.61
CA ILE A 82 7.85 -0.52 -3.63
C ILE A 82 8.49 0.77 -4.15
N PRO A 83 9.09 0.83 -5.36
CA PRO A 83 9.71 2.05 -5.85
C PRO A 83 8.74 3.23 -5.96
N GLU A 84 7.52 2.99 -6.45
CA GLU A 84 6.50 4.02 -6.61
C GLU A 84 6.03 4.57 -5.26
N LEU A 85 5.82 3.68 -4.31
CA LEU A 85 5.43 4.08 -2.96
C LEU A 85 6.54 4.83 -2.24
N MET A 86 7.81 4.46 -2.43
CA MET A 86 8.96 5.20 -1.89
C MET A 86 9.03 6.63 -2.41
N LEU A 87 8.68 6.85 -3.69
CA LEU A 87 8.58 8.18 -4.30
C LEU A 87 7.37 9.01 -3.82
N GLY A 88 6.48 8.43 -3.01
CA GLY A 88 5.29 9.13 -2.49
C GLY A 88 4.12 9.16 -3.46
N ARG A 89 4.16 8.41 -4.56
CA ARG A 89 3.08 8.33 -5.54
C ARG A 89 1.91 7.53 -5.02
N ASP A 90 0.73 7.85 -5.48
CA ASP A 90 -0.46 7.02 -5.28
C ASP A 90 -0.34 5.74 -6.08
N LEU A 91 -0.90 4.65 -5.56
CA LEU A 91 -0.80 3.33 -6.17
C LEU A 91 -2.14 2.62 -6.16
N LEU A 92 -2.50 2.04 -7.30
CA LEU A 92 -3.52 1.00 -7.40
C LEU A 92 -2.81 -0.32 -7.73
N GLY A 93 -2.77 -1.23 -6.76
CA GLY A 93 -2.11 -2.53 -6.88
C GLY A 93 -3.12 -3.67 -6.93
N GLN A 94 -3.08 -4.48 -7.99
CA GLN A 94 -3.88 -5.68 -8.11
C GLN A 94 -2.96 -6.91 -8.05
N ALA A 95 -3.27 -7.82 -7.13
CA ALA A 95 -2.59 -9.10 -7.03
C ALA A 95 -3.39 -10.07 -6.15
N GLN A 96 -3.24 -11.36 -6.38
CA GLN A 96 -3.91 -12.39 -5.58
C GLN A 96 -3.44 -12.38 -4.11
N THR A 97 -4.20 -13.01 -3.22
CA THR A 97 -3.76 -13.23 -1.83
C THR A 97 -2.51 -14.11 -1.79
N GLY A 98 -1.61 -13.84 -0.85
CA GLY A 98 -0.35 -14.60 -0.70
C GLY A 98 0.80 -14.16 -1.62
N THR A 99 0.61 -13.21 -2.53
CA THR A 99 1.65 -12.71 -3.44
C THR A 99 2.60 -11.69 -2.79
N GLY A 100 2.32 -11.29 -1.54
CA GLY A 100 3.15 -10.36 -0.80
C GLY A 100 2.72 -8.88 -0.89
N LYS A 101 1.44 -8.61 -1.22
CA LYS A 101 0.87 -7.24 -1.25
C LYS A 101 1.11 -6.47 0.05
N THR A 102 0.86 -7.11 1.20
CA THR A 102 1.04 -6.46 2.51
C THR A 102 2.46 -5.93 2.68
N ALA A 103 3.48 -6.72 2.35
CA ALA A 103 4.86 -6.25 2.40
C ALA A 103 5.14 -5.17 1.35
N ALA A 104 4.49 -5.22 0.19
CA ALA A 104 4.68 -4.24 -0.88
C ALA A 104 4.31 -2.81 -0.44
N PHE A 105 3.26 -2.64 0.39
CA PHE A 105 2.93 -1.31 0.92
C PHE A 105 3.50 -1.07 2.33
N ALA A 106 3.61 -2.10 3.18
CA ALA A 106 4.05 -1.90 4.56
C ALA A 106 5.51 -1.47 4.67
N LEU A 107 6.41 -2.07 3.87
CA LEU A 107 7.84 -1.77 3.92
C LEU A 107 8.16 -0.31 3.56
N PRO A 108 7.66 0.27 2.44
CA PRO A 108 7.86 1.68 2.14
C PRO A 108 7.26 2.63 3.20
N ILE A 109 6.12 2.26 3.76
CA ILE A 109 5.46 3.05 4.82
C ILE A 109 6.33 3.07 6.08
N ILE A 110 6.86 1.92 6.52
CA ILE A 110 7.74 1.82 7.67
C ILE A 110 9.01 2.64 7.43
N GLU A 111 9.65 2.51 6.27
CA GLU A 111 10.85 3.29 5.91
C GLU A 111 10.60 4.80 6.01
N LYS A 112 9.47 5.29 5.46
CA LYS A 112 9.11 6.71 5.54
C LYS A 112 8.88 7.18 6.98
N LEU A 113 8.22 6.37 7.80
CA LEU A 113 7.95 6.71 9.20
C LEU A 113 9.24 6.72 10.05
N GLU A 114 10.18 5.83 9.79
CA GLU A 114 11.46 5.77 10.49
C GLU A 114 12.39 6.93 10.11
N ASN A 115 12.39 7.33 8.84
CA ASN A 115 13.20 8.44 8.36
C ASN A 115 12.65 9.81 8.79
N ASN A 116 11.35 9.92 9.08
CA ASN A 116 10.69 11.17 9.44
C ASN A 116 10.36 11.25 10.93
N LYS A 117 11.39 11.26 11.77
CA LYS A 117 11.28 11.26 13.25
C LYS A 117 10.55 12.45 13.84
N GLU A 118 10.54 13.58 13.15
CA GLU A 118 9.88 14.83 13.60
C GLU A 118 8.40 14.88 13.22
N SER A 119 7.97 14.03 12.34
CA SER A 119 6.59 14.01 11.85
C SER A 119 5.66 13.33 12.86
N ASN A 120 4.59 14.01 13.22
CA ASN A 120 3.41 13.37 13.83
C ASN A 120 2.58 12.60 12.79
N ALA A 121 3.20 12.26 11.67
CA ALA A 121 2.55 11.57 10.55
C ALA A 121 1.97 10.24 11.00
N LYS A 122 0.75 9.98 10.60
CA LYS A 122 0.04 8.74 10.88
C LYS A 122 -0.39 8.08 9.59
N VAL A 123 -0.45 6.78 9.65
CA VAL A 123 -0.95 5.93 8.58
C VAL A 123 -2.25 5.29 9.00
N LEU A 124 -3.24 5.34 8.12
CA LEU A 124 -4.49 4.62 8.26
C LEU A 124 -4.57 3.51 7.22
N VAL A 125 -4.81 2.28 7.68
CA VAL A 125 -5.06 1.12 6.83
C VAL A 125 -6.47 0.64 7.10
N MET A 126 -7.30 0.60 6.08
CA MET A 126 -8.64 0.02 6.14
C MET A 126 -8.65 -1.38 5.54
N THR A 127 -9.35 -2.30 6.19
CA THR A 127 -9.47 -3.71 5.79
C THR A 127 -10.91 -4.18 5.95
N PRO A 128 -11.41 -5.14 5.15
CA PRO A 128 -12.80 -5.58 5.21
C PRO A 128 -13.16 -6.31 6.49
N THR A 129 -12.22 -7.04 7.10
CA THR A 129 -12.50 -7.92 8.24
C THR A 129 -11.58 -7.68 9.42
N ARG A 130 -12.00 -8.16 10.61
CA ARG A 130 -11.22 -8.10 11.86
C ARG A 130 -9.94 -8.93 11.76
N GLU A 131 -10.08 -10.09 11.15
CA GLU A 131 -9.01 -11.07 10.94
C GLU A 131 -7.90 -10.43 10.09
N LEU A 132 -8.28 -9.80 8.98
CA LEU A 132 -7.32 -9.13 8.12
C LEU A 132 -6.71 -7.91 8.80
N ALA A 133 -7.49 -7.12 9.56
CA ALA A 133 -6.96 -6.01 10.35
C ALA A 133 -5.87 -6.47 11.31
N THR A 134 -6.08 -7.60 11.99
CA THR A 134 -5.10 -8.18 12.91
C THR A 134 -3.86 -8.66 12.15
N GLN A 135 -4.03 -9.40 11.05
CA GLN A 135 -2.92 -9.92 10.23
C GLN A 135 -2.06 -8.79 9.65
N VAL A 136 -2.69 -7.73 9.13
CA VAL A 136 -1.97 -6.58 8.60
C VAL A 136 -1.24 -5.82 9.71
N ALA A 137 -1.89 -5.60 10.87
CA ALA A 137 -1.24 -4.97 12.01
C ALA A 137 -0.03 -5.77 12.52
N ASP A 138 -0.16 -7.10 12.57
CA ASP A 138 0.94 -7.98 12.99
C ASP A 138 2.06 -8.03 11.94
N SER A 139 1.73 -7.91 10.66
CA SER A 139 2.72 -7.75 9.60
C SER A 139 3.52 -6.46 9.78
N PHE A 140 2.88 -5.32 10.02
CA PHE A 140 3.58 -4.06 10.32
C PHE A 140 4.50 -4.18 11.53
N LYS A 141 4.00 -4.71 12.66
CA LYS A 141 4.81 -4.95 13.85
C LYS A 141 6.03 -5.81 13.56
N SER A 142 5.83 -6.86 12.77
CA SER A 142 6.89 -7.81 12.47
C SER A 142 7.95 -7.28 11.51
N TYR A 143 7.58 -6.40 10.57
CA TYR A 143 8.54 -5.75 9.67
C TYR A 143 9.31 -4.61 10.37
N SER A 144 8.70 -4.01 11.40
CA SER A 144 9.35 -2.98 12.22
C SER A 144 9.91 -3.50 13.55
N ALA A 145 10.08 -4.83 13.71
CA ALA A 145 10.48 -5.43 14.98
C ALA A 145 11.85 -4.95 15.49
N GLU A 146 12.76 -4.68 14.58
CA GLU A 146 14.10 -4.14 14.90
C GLU A 146 14.08 -2.61 15.14
N SER A 147 12.95 -1.96 14.84
CA SER A 147 12.69 -0.54 15.11
C SER A 147 11.89 -0.38 16.39
N SER A 148 12.51 0.16 17.43
CA SER A 148 11.89 0.28 18.74
C SER A 148 10.79 1.35 18.84
N ASN A 149 10.56 2.17 17.79
CA ASN A 149 9.82 3.41 17.90
C ASN A 149 8.44 3.41 17.25
N LEU A 150 8.13 2.49 16.33
CA LEU A 150 6.85 2.46 15.63
C LEU A 150 5.80 1.65 16.39
N ARG A 151 4.62 2.25 16.54
CA ARG A 151 3.49 1.62 17.22
C ARG A 151 2.33 1.42 16.25
N THR A 152 1.98 0.17 16.04
CA THR A 152 0.82 -0.25 15.25
C THR A 152 -0.31 -0.69 16.15
N LEU A 153 -1.52 -0.19 15.89
CA LEU A 153 -2.74 -0.52 16.61
C LEU A 153 -3.79 -1.06 15.64
N ALA A 154 -4.36 -2.22 15.96
CA ALA A 154 -5.55 -2.72 15.29
C ALA A 154 -6.83 -2.23 16.00
N ILE A 155 -7.81 -1.68 15.24
CA ILE A 155 -9.11 -1.25 15.73
C ILE A 155 -10.24 -1.86 14.91
N TYR A 156 -11.14 -2.62 15.56
CA TYR A 156 -12.25 -3.30 14.90
C TYR A 156 -13.38 -3.59 15.90
N GLY A 157 -14.56 -3.87 15.39
CA GLY A 157 -15.74 -4.17 16.20
C GLY A 157 -15.61 -5.47 17.00
N GLY A 158 -16.32 -5.58 18.13
CA GLY A 158 -16.34 -6.80 18.97
C GLY A 158 -15.22 -6.93 19.98
N THR A 159 -14.35 -5.90 20.09
CA THR A 159 -13.33 -5.79 21.15
C THR A 159 -13.63 -4.60 22.04
N ASP A 160 -13.00 -4.57 23.23
CA ASP A 160 -13.22 -3.50 24.20
C ASP A 160 -12.83 -2.13 23.62
N PHE A 161 -13.83 -1.28 23.50
CA PHE A 161 -13.70 0.07 22.98
C PHE A 161 -12.80 0.96 23.87
N ARG A 162 -12.84 0.77 25.20
CA ARG A 162 -12.03 1.52 26.15
C ARG A 162 -10.55 1.24 25.98
N TYR A 163 -10.21 -0.03 25.70
CA TYR A 163 -8.83 -0.40 25.41
C TYR A 163 -8.31 0.32 24.14
N GLN A 164 -9.12 0.34 23.08
CA GLN A 164 -8.76 1.04 21.85
C GLN A 164 -8.59 2.54 22.09
N ILE A 165 -9.49 3.18 22.85
CA ILE A 165 -9.34 4.60 23.24
C ILE A 165 -8.03 4.83 23.98
N SER A 166 -7.73 4.02 24.99
CA SER A 166 -6.51 4.17 25.78
C SER A 166 -5.24 4.02 24.93
N SER A 167 -5.29 3.14 23.94
CA SER A 167 -4.20 2.91 22.99
C SER A 167 -4.05 4.06 22.00
N LEU A 168 -5.15 4.60 21.45
CA LEU A 168 -5.14 5.76 20.55
C LEU A 168 -4.65 7.05 21.22
N LYS A 169 -4.85 7.20 22.55
CA LYS A 169 -4.33 8.34 23.34
C LYS A 169 -2.80 8.29 23.47
N ARG A 170 -2.19 7.13 23.35
CA ARG A 170 -0.73 6.99 23.32
C ARG A 170 -0.23 7.31 21.91
N LYS A 171 1.07 7.52 21.75
CA LYS A 171 1.67 7.65 20.42
C LYS A 171 1.34 6.38 19.62
N THR A 172 0.60 6.54 18.51
CA THR A 172 0.28 5.46 17.56
C THR A 172 0.59 5.99 16.19
N ASP A 173 1.46 5.31 15.47
CA ASP A 173 1.95 5.74 14.17
C ASP A 173 1.14 5.12 13.04
N ILE A 174 0.70 3.87 13.20
CA ILE A 174 -0.06 3.10 12.23
C ILE A 174 -1.35 2.59 12.88
N VAL A 175 -2.48 2.93 12.30
CA VAL A 175 -3.79 2.42 12.71
C VAL A 175 -4.32 1.52 11.59
N VAL A 176 -4.64 0.28 11.91
CA VAL A 176 -5.24 -0.69 10.99
C VAL A 176 -6.63 -1.02 11.50
N GLY A 177 -7.66 -0.99 10.65
CA GLY A 177 -8.99 -1.30 11.16
C GLY A 177 -10.07 -1.50 10.11
N THR A 178 -11.26 -1.88 10.59
CA THR A 178 -12.46 -1.98 9.76
C THR A 178 -13.19 -0.65 9.68
N PRO A 179 -13.82 -0.30 8.52
CA PRO A 179 -14.43 1.01 8.28
C PRO A 179 -15.36 1.48 9.42
N GLY A 180 -16.34 0.69 9.79
CA GLY A 180 -17.32 1.08 10.83
C GLY A 180 -16.68 1.44 12.18
N ARG A 181 -15.66 0.68 12.66
CA ARG A 181 -14.99 0.99 13.93
C ARG A 181 -14.09 2.22 13.82
N ILE A 182 -13.45 2.43 12.69
CA ILE A 182 -12.68 3.65 12.42
C ILE A 182 -13.63 4.87 12.50
N MET A 183 -14.78 4.78 11.83
CA MET A 183 -15.81 5.82 11.83
C MET A 183 -16.32 6.12 13.25
N ASP A 184 -16.58 5.10 14.07
CA ASP A 184 -16.98 5.28 15.48
C ASP A 184 -15.96 6.10 16.27
N HIS A 185 -14.68 5.78 16.12
CA HIS A 185 -13.60 6.51 16.80
C HIS A 185 -13.45 7.94 16.29
N ILE A 186 -13.65 8.18 15.00
CA ILE A 186 -13.61 9.54 14.41
C ILE A 186 -14.79 10.35 14.94
N ARG A 187 -16.02 9.81 14.88
CA ARG A 187 -17.25 10.49 15.36
C ARG A 187 -17.17 10.85 16.84
N GLN A 188 -16.57 10.00 17.65
CA GLN A 188 -16.39 10.24 19.09
C GLN A 188 -15.16 11.12 19.40
N GLY A 189 -14.39 11.55 18.40
CA GLY A 189 -13.19 12.37 18.59
C GLY A 189 -12.05 11.65 19.31
N THR A 190 -12.11 10.33 19.44
CA THR A 190 -11.10 9.51 20.13
C THR A 190 -9.93 9.13 19.20
N PHE A 191 -10.12 9.21 17.88
CA PHE A 191 -9.09 9.08 16.87
C PHE A 191 -8.94 10.40 16.10
N LYS A 192 -7.81 11.08 16.32
CA LYS A 192 -7.48 12.33 15.61
C LYS A 192 -6.83 11.99 14.28
N ILE A 193 -7.45 12.40 13.20
CA ILE A 193 -7.08 12.05 11.83
C ILE A 193 -6.35 13.16 11.06
N ASN A 194 -6.19 14.34 11.67
CA ASN A 194 -5.62 15.53 11.01
C ASN A 194 -4.16 15.34 10.53
N ASN A 195 -3.47 14.34 11.07
CA ASN A 195 -2.08 14.03 10.73
C ASN A 195 -1.94 12.77 9.88
N ILE A 196 -3.04 12.24 9.32
CA ILE A 196 -2.97 11.13 8.39
C ILE A 196 -2.37 11.64 7.07
N ASN A 197 -1.23 11.08 6.69
CA ASN A 197 -0.53 11.41 5.45
C ASN A 197 -0.42 10.21 4.48
N CYS A 198 -0.87 9.04 4.91
CA CYS A 198 -0.98 7.86 4.05
C CYS A 198 -2.25 7.08 4.40
N LEU A 199 -3.04 6.77 3.38
CA LEU A 199 -4.23 5.92 3.47
C LEU A 199 -4.04 4.69 2.61
N VAL A 200 -4.22 3.52 3.21
CA VAL A 200 -4.23 2.23 2.50
C VAL A 200 -5.63 1.64 2.58
N LEU A 201 -6.18 1.26 1.43
CA LEU A 201 -7.39 0.45 1.32
C LEU A 201 -6.97 -0.96 0.89
N ASP A 202 -6.83 -1.87 1.84
CA ASP A 202 -6.43 -3.26 1.55
C ASP A 202 -7.66 -4.12 1.32
N GLU A 203 -7.66 -4.84 0.19
CA GLU A 203 -8.83 -5.58 -0.34
C GLU A 203 -10.06 -4.66 -0.53
N ALA A 204 -9.84 -3.54 -1.22
CA ALA A 204 -10.89 -2.53 -1.41
C ALA A 204 -12.12 -3.10 -2.14
N ASP A 205 -11.92 -4.00 -3.10
CA ASP A 205 -13.01 -4.70 -3.79
C ASP A 205 -13.88 -5.53 -2.85
N GLU A 206 -13.31 -6.18 -1.83
CA GLU A 206 -14.07 -6.90 -0.82
C GLU A 206 -14.83 -5.93 0.10
N MET A 207 -14.22 -4.80 0.48
CA MET A 207 -14.94 -3.78 1.26
C MET A 207 -16.16 -3.25 0.51
N LEU A 208 -16.05 -3.02 -0.80
CA LEU A 208 -17.18 -2.59 -1.63
C LEU A 208 -18.28 -3.66 -1.74
N LYS A 209 -17.91 -4.93 -1.94
CA LYS A 209 -18.85 -6.06 -1.94
C LYS A 209 -19.60 -6.20 -0.60
N MET A 210 -18.95 -5.88 0.51
CA MET A 210 -19.54 -5.89 1.85
C MET A 210 -20.41 -4.64 2.16
N GLY A 211 -20.50 -3.69 1.24
CA GLY A 211 -21.33 -2.50 1.37
C GLY A 211 -20.70 -1.35 2.16
N PHE A 212 -19.38 -1.33 2.32
CA PHE A 212 -18.67 -0.27 3.05
C PHE A 212 -18.38 1.00 2.23
N LEU A 213 -18.94 1.13 1.02
CA LEU A 213 -18.65 2.28 0.15
C LEU A 213 -18.90 3.61 0.85
N GLU A 214 -20.11 3.81 1.41
CA GLU A 214 -20.50 5.05 2.08
C GLU A 214 -19.62 5.35 3.31
N ASP A 215 -19.27 4.32 4.08
CA ASP A 215 -18.38 4.45 5.24
C ASP A 215 -16.97 4.89 4.82
N ILE A 216 -16.45 4.30 3.75
CA ILE A 216 -15.12 4.62 3.21
C ILE A 216 -15.09 6.04 2.68
N GLU A 217 -16.07 6.45 1.86
CA GLU A 217 -16.18 7.81 1.33
C GLU A 217 -16.28 8.83 2.47
N TRP A 218 -17.12 8.56 3.46
CA TRP A 218 -17.25 9.43 4.63
C TRP A 218 -15.94 9.59 5.39
N ILE A 219 -15.15 8.51 5.56
CA ILE A 219 -13.84 8.57 6.22
C ILE A 219 -12.88 9.40 5.37
N ILE A 220 -12.80 9.15 4.06
CA ILE A 220 -11.90 9.83 3.12
C ILE A 220 -12.15 11.35 3.13
N ASP A 221 -13.41 11.78 3.16
CA ASP A 221 -13.82 13.19 3.21
C ASP A 221 -13.37 13.91 4.49
N LYS A 222 -13.11 13.17 5.57
CA LYS A 222 -12.62 13.72 6.85
C LYS A 222 -11.10 13.77 6.94
N LEU A 223 -10.40 13.03 6.08
CA LEU A 223 -8.95 13.01 6.07
C LEU A 223 -8.35 14.27 5.42
N PRO A 224 -7.10 14.62 5.74
CA PRO A 224 -6.40 15.69 5.03
C PRO A 224 -6.44 15.48 3.52
N GLU A 225 -6.56 16.58 2.77
CA GLU A 225 -6.54 16.56 1.31
C GLU A 225 -5.22 15.97 0.79
N LYS A 226 -4.10 16.48 1.31
CA LYS A 226 -2.77 16.00 0.94
C LYS A 226 -2.42 14.73 1.70
N LYS A 227 -2.55 13.60 1.03
CA LYS A 227 -2.18 12.27 1.54
C LYS A 227 -1.78 11.36 0.39
N GLN A 228 -0.90 10.40 0.65
CA GLN A 228 -0.64 9.32 -0.28
C GLN A 228 -1.75 8.27 -0.17
N MET A 229 -2.29 7.82 -1.30
CA MET A 229 -3.31 6.78 -1.36
C MET A 229 -2.77 5.48 -1.96
N VAL A 230 -3.07 4.38 -1.31
CA VAL A 230 -2.70 3.03 -1.76
C VAL A 230 -3.95 2.17 -1.77
N LEU A 231 -4.36 1.72 -2.94
CA LEU A 231 -5.48 0.80 -3.12
C LEU A 231 -4.94 -0.58 -3.48
N SER A 232 -5.34 -1.59 -2.72
CA SER A 232 -5.01 -2.99 -2.96
C SER A 232 -6.29 -3.73 -3.33
N LEU A 233 -6.26 -4.45 -4.46
CA LEU A 233 -7.38 -5.24 -4.96
C LEU A 233 -6.98 -6.71 -5.06
N ILE A 234 -7.98 -7.61 -4.94
CA ILE A 234 -7.83 -9.04 -5.19
C ILE A 234 -8.34 -9.37 -6.59
N HIS A 235 -9.49 -8.85 -6.95
CA HIS A 235 -10.18 -9.10 -8.22
C HIS A 235 -10.47 -7.79 -8.94
N ILE A 236 -10.64 -7.89 -10.26
CA ILE A 236 -11.28 -6.87 -11.09
C ILE A 236 -12.54 -7.45 -11.71
#